data_840901c909dae80872bab0d24c468a37
#
_entry.id   840901c909dae80872bab0d24c468a37
#
_cell.length_a   1.000
_cell.length_b   1.000
_cell.length_c   1.000
_cell.angle_alpha   90.00
_cell.angle_beta   90.00
_cell.angle_gamma   90.00
#
_symmetry.space_group_name_H-M   'P 1'
#
loop_
_entity.id
_entity.type
_entity.pdbx_description
1 polymer ?
#
loop_
_entity_poly.entity_id
_entity_poly.type
_entity_poly.pdbx_seq_one_letter_code
_entity_poly.pdbx_strand_id
1 'polypeptide(L)'
;MNKICVFFGTGFEEIEALTVVDILRRQKIETEMVSVMGQKEVMGSHGILIPTDALLEDIDFSEVDGIVLPGGLAGTQNLEACEPLMEQVDAFAESGKLVCAICAAPSILGHRGILKGKRAISYPGFEEQLTGAQVVYEPAVQDGNVITGRGMGCSAAFALKILEYLTDKRTAEEMAQKIVYQP
;
A
#
# COMPACT_ATOMS: atom_id res chain seq x y z
N MET A 1 6.12 18.06 -4.97
CA MET A 1 5.05 17.20 -5.56
C MET A 1 5.24 15.84 -4.94
N ASN A 2 4.19 15.20 -4.40
CA ASN A 2 4.38 13.91 -3.73
C ASN A 2 4.61 12.80 -4.75
N LYS A 3 5.63 11.97 -4.52
CA LYS A 3 5.92 10.75 -5.31
C LYS A 3 5.62 9.51 -4.47
N ILE A 4 4.77 8.62 -4.99
CA ILE A 4 4.35 7.40 -4.31
C ILE A 4 4.77 6.19 -5.15
N CYS A 5 5.38 5.21 -4.50
CA CYS A 5 5.71 3.93 -5.12
C CYS A 5 4.77 2.84 -4.63
N VAL A 6 4.14 2.14 -5.56
CA VAL A 6 3.34 0.93 -5.31
C VAL A 6 4.17 -0.27 -5.75
N PHE A 7 4.43 -1.21 -4.81
CA PHE A 7 5.35 -2.33 -5.04
C PHE A 7 4.62 -3.61 -5.44
N PHE A 8 5.14 -4.26 -6.48
CA PHE A 8 4.53 -5.45 -7.10
C PHE A 8 5.44 -6.67 -6.92
N GLY A 9 4.98 -7.65 -6.15
CA GLY A 9 5.52 -9.00 -6.10
C GLY A 9 4.60 -9.98 -6.82
N THR A 10 5.11 -11.00 -7.48
CA THR A 10 4.29 -12.04 -8.13
C THR A 10 3.24 -12.60 -7.19
N GLY A 11 1.98 -12.67 -7.64
CA GLY A 11 0.84 -13.05 -6.81
C GLY A 11 0.24 -11.90 -6.00
N PHE A 12 0.54 -10.64 -6.36
CA PHE A 12 -0.16 -9.48 -5.78
C PHE A 12 -1.66 -9.50 -6.13
N GLU A 13 -2.49 -8.86 -5.29
CA GLU A 13 -3.92 -8.68 -5.57
C GLU A 13 -4.12 -7.51 -6.53
N GLU A 14 -4.61 -7.80 -7.73
CA GLU A 14 -4.70 -6.84 -8.84
C GLU A 14 -5.54 -5.62 -8.48
N ILE A 15 -6.71 -5.83 -7.88
CA ILE A 15 -7.65 -4.74 -7.55
C ILE A 15 -7.06 -3.83 -6.48
N GLU A 16 -6.39 -4.38 -5.48
CA GLU A 16 -5.78 -3.61 -4.40
C GLU A 16 -4.67 -2.68 -4.90
N ALA A 17 -3.77 -3.20 -5.74
CA ALA A 17 -2.68 -2.43 -6.31
C ALA A 17 -3.18 -1.36 -7.30
N LEU A 18 -3.96 -1.78 -8.29
CA LEU A 18 -4.36 -0.91 -9.41
C LEU A 18 -5.37 0.15 -9.00
N THR A 19 -6.21 -0.09 -8.00
CA THR A 19 -7.12 0.93 -7.46
C THR A 19 -6.34 2.10 -6.87
N VAL A 20 -5.28 1.85 -6.12
CA VAL A 20 -4.41 2.91 -5.58
C VAL A 20 -3.76 3.68 -6.70
N VAL A 21 -3.15 2.98 -7.68
CA VAL A 21 -2.49 3.61 -8.83
C VAL A 21 -3.47 4.50 -9.60
N ASP A 22 -4.66 4.00 -9.93
CA ASP A 22 -5.67 4.74 -10.70
C ASP A 22 -6.14 6.00 -9.95
N ILE A 23 -6.51 5.87 -8.68
CA ILE A 23 -7.04 6.99 -7.89
C ILE A 23 -5.98 8.10 -7.71
N LEU A 24 -4.74 7.74 -7.40
CA LEU A 24 -3.68 8.72 -7.21
C LEU A 24 -3.31 9.42 -8.53
N ARG A 25 -3.22 8.67 -9.64
CA ARG A 25 -2.95 9.23 -10.98
C ARG A 25 -4.08 10.12 -11.48
N ARG A 26 -5.35 9.84 -11.15
CA ARG A 26 -6.49 10.76 -11.44
C ARG A 26 -6.30 12.12 -10.80
N GLN A 27 -5.66 12.18 -9.62
CA GLN A 27 -5.36 13.43 -8.93
C GLN A 27 -3.99 14.02 -9.30
N LYS A 28 -3.33 13.46 -10.34
CA LYS A 28 -2.01 13.87 -10.82
C LYS A 28 -0.91 13.76 -9.77
N ILE A 29 -1.07 12.88 -8.79
CA ILE A 29 0.00 12.50 -7.89
C ILE A 29 0.94 11.57 -8.65
N GLU A 30 2.23 11.86 -8.63
CA GLU A 30 3.23 11.01 -9.24
C GLU A 30 3.21 9.64 -8.55
N THR A 31 2.81 8.63 -9.32
CA THR A 31 2.62 7.26 -8.79
C THR A 31 3.32 6.28 -9.69
N GLU A 32 4.31 5.60 -9.15
CA GLU A 32 5.16 4.67 -9.88
C GLU A 32 4.85 3.24 -9.45
N MET A 33 4.61 2.37 -10.44
CA MET A 33 4.46 0.92 -10.23
C MET A 33 5.85 0.29 -10.28
N VAL A 34 6.27 -0.34 -9.19
CA VAL A 34 7.64 -0.84 -9.01
C VAL A 34 7.65 -2.35 -8.80
N SER A 35 8.34 -3.08 -9.66
CA SER A 35 8.53 -4.52 -9.49
C SER A 35 9.70 -4.85 -8.55
N VAL A 36 9.48 -5.80 -7.65
CA VAL A 36 10.54 -6.41 -6.82
C VAL A 36 11.05 -7.73 -7.40
N MET A 37 10.61 -8.10 -8.62
CA MET A 37 10.86 -9.43 -9.21
C MET A 37 12.03 -9.46 -10.20
N GLY A 38 12.81 -8.36 -10.32
CA GLY A 38 13.92 -8.26 -11.29
C GLY A 38 13.49 -8.21 -12.77
N GLN A 39 12.19 -8.10 -13.03
CA GLN A 39 11.59 -7.90 -14.35
C GLN A 39 10.35 -7.02 -14.22
N LYS A 40 10.07 -6.21 -15.25
CA LYS A 40 8.94 -5.25 -15.20
C LYS A 40 7.58 -5.92 -15.29
N GLU A 41 7.46 -7.07 -15.90
CA GLU A 41 6.21 -7.80 -16.02
C GLU A 41 5.98 -8.64 -14.77
N VAL A 42 4.90 -8.36 -14.04
CA VAL A 42 4.54 -9.06 -12.81
C VAL A 42 3.17 -9.70 -12.94
N MET A 43 3.10 -11.00 -12.63
CA MET A 43 1.84 -11.76 -12.65
C MET A 43 1.09 -11.58 -11.34
N GLY A 44 -0.16 -11.15 -11.43
CA GLY A 44 -1.08 -11.05 -10.29
C GLY A 44 -1.64 -12.41 -9.84
N SER A 45 -2.33 -12.40 -8.72
CA SER A 45 -2.91 -13.60 -8.09
C SER A 45 -3.99 -14.28 -8.95
N HIS A 46 -4.60 -13.55 -9.87
CA HIS A 46 -5.66 -14.05 -10.76
C HIS A 46 -5.19 -14.19 -12.23
N GLY A 47 -3.87 -14.27 -12.45
CA GLY A 47 -3.30 -14.53 -13.77
C GLY A 47 -3.31 -13.33 -14.72
N ILE A 48 -3.42 -12.12 -14.19
CA ILE A 48 -3.34 -10.89 -14.98
C ILE A 48 -1.89 -10.40 -14.95
N LEU A 49 -1.27 -10.31 -16.12
CA LEU A 49 0.09 -9.81 -16.28
C LEU A 49 0.08 -8.29 -16.35
N ILE A 50 0.80 -7.63 -15.46
CA ILE A 50 0.89 -6.16 -15.39
C ILE A 50 2.32 -5.72 -15.70
N PRO A 51 2.55 -4.83 -16.69
CA PRO A 51 3.82 -4.16 -16.85
C PRO A 51 3.95 -3.05 -15.80
N THR A 52 5.03 -3.09 -15.01
CA THR A 52 5.38 -2.00 -14.08
C THR A 52 6.22 -0.93 -14.76
N ASP A 53 6.27 0.26 -14.15
CA ASP A 53 7.00 1.40 -14.69
C ASP A 53 8.53 1.23 -14.49
N ALA A 54 8.94 0.71 -13.33
CA ALA A 54 10.34 0.58 -12.92
C ALA A 54 10.64 -0.74 -12.20
N LEU A 55 11.92 -1.05 -12.06
CA LEU A 55 12.42 -2.06 -11.13
C LEU A 55 12.82 -1.40 -9.80
N LEU A 56 12.87 -2.19 -8.72
CA LEU A 56 13.26 -1.69 -7.40
C LEU A 56 14.63 -0.99 -7.41
N GLU A 57 15.59 -1.54 -8.14
CA GLU A 57 16.95 -1.00 -8.27
C GLU A 57 17.03 0.33 -9.02
N ASP A 58 15.99 0.70 -9.77
CA ASP A 58 15.93 1.97 -10.51
C ASP A 58 15.39 3.12 -9.64
N ILE A 59 14.91 2.85 -8.42
CA ILE A 59 14.22 3.85 -7.58
C ILE A 59 15.21 4.64 -6.73
N ASP A 60 15.18 5.96 -6.89
CA ASP A 60 15.79 6.88 -5.92
C ASP A 60 14.81 7.18 -4.77
N PHE A 61 14.96 6.45 -3.67
CA PHE A 61 14.11 6.59 -2.49
C PHE A 61 14.21 7.95 -1.79
N SER A 62 15.22 8.76 -2.10
CA SER A 62 15.32 10.12 -1.56
C SER A 62 14.21 11.02 -2.10
N GLU A 63 13.72 10.74 -3.30
CA GLU A 63 12.62 11.45 -3.97
C GLU A 63 11.23 10.88 -3.67
N VAL A 64 11.14 9.73 -3.01
CA VAL A 64 9.86 9.05 -2.70
C VAL A 64 9.32 9.53 -1.36
N ASP A 65 8.03 9.86 -1.32
CA ASP A 65 7.30 10.33 -0.12
C ASP A 65 6.46 9.25 0.54
N GLY A 66 6.14 8.17 -0.19
CA GLY A 66 5.33 7.09 0.36
C GLY A 66 5.47 5.75 -0.35
N ILE A 67 5.34 4.69 0.43
CA ILE A 67 5.39 3.29 0.02
C ILE A 67 4.00 2.67 0.18
N VAL A 68 3.55 1.93 -0.84
CA VAL A 68 2.29 1.17 -0.80
C VAL A 68 2.57 -0.30 -1.09
N LEU A 69 2.13 -1.15 -0.17
CA LEU A 69 2.26 -2.60 -0.22
C LEU A 69 0.87 -3.23 -0.45
N PRO A 70 0.54 -3.65 -1.68
CA PRO A 70 -0.67 -4.43 -1.94
C PRO A 70 -0.63 -5.80 -1.27
N GLY A 71 -1.82 -6.40 -1.11
CA GLY A 71 -1.94 -7.76 -0.63
C GLY A 71 -1.83 -8.82 -1.73
N GLY A 72 -2.59 -9.89 -1.55
CA GLY A 72 -2.36 -11.17 -2.21
C GLY A 72 -1.31 -11.96 -1.43
N LEU A 73 -1.63 -13.21 -1.06
CA LEU A 73 -0.77 -13.97 -0.13
C LEU A 73 0.66 -14.13 -0.68
N ALA A 74 0.81 -14.61 -1.92
CA ALA A 74 2.11 -14.81 -2.54
C ALA A 74 2.82 -13.47 -2.82
N GLY A 75 2.08 -12.43 -3.22
CA GLY A 75 2.61 -11.08 -3.40
C GLY A 75 3.18 -10.52 -2.11
N THR A 76 2.44 -10.63 -1.00
CA THR A 76 2.91 -10.21 0.34
C THR A 76 4.19 -10.93 0.74
N GLN A 77 4.28 -12.26 0.52
CA GLN A 77 5.47 -13.04 0.81
C GLN A 77 6.68 -12.60 -0.04
N ASN A 78 6.47 -12.32 -1.32
CA ASN A 78 7.53 -11.83 -2.20
C ASN A 78 8.00 -10.41 -1.81
N LEU A 79 7.09 -9.53 -1.39
CA LEU A 79 7.46 -8.22 -0.87
C LEU A 79 8.26 -8.33 0.42
N GLU A 80 7.81 -9.16 1.37
CA GLU A 80 8.49 -9.36 2.66
C GLU A 80 9.87 -10.02 2.51
N ALA A 81 10.04 -10.90 1.52
CA ALA A 81 11.32 -11.54 1.22
C ALA A 81 12.32 -10.60 0.52
N CYS A 82 11.87 -9.45 0.05
CA CYS A 82 12.71 -8.46 -0.62
C CYS A 82 13.38 -7.55 0.41
N GLU A 83 14.53 -7.95 0.94
CA GLU A 83 15.23 -7.20 2.00
C GLU A 83 15.54 -5.74 1.62
N PRO A 84 15.99 -5.40 0.40
CA PRO A 84 16.20 -4.00 0.04
C PRO A 84 14.92 -3.14 0.13
N LEU A 85 13.73 -3.71 -0.16
CA LEU A 85 12.46 -3.01 0.04
C LEU A 85 12.16 -2.89 1.54
N MET A 86 12.40 -3.94 2.32
CA MET A 86 12.11 -3.95 3.75
C MET A 86 12.96 -2.92 4.52
N GLU A 87 14.22 -2.72 4.15
CA GLU A 87 15.06 -1.65 4.69
C GLU A 87 14.45 -0.26 4.44
N GLN A 88 13.85 -0.05 3.24
CA GLN A 88 13.16 1.19 2.94
C GLN A 88 11.85 1.35 3.71
N VAL A 89 11.09 0.28 3.90
CA VAL A 89 9.87 0.30 4.72
C VAL A 89 10.18 0.75 6.15
N ASP A 90 11.23 0.22 6.75
CA ASP A 90 11.68 0.64 8.09
C ASP A 90 12.11 2.12 8.12
N ALA A 91 12.96 2.52 7.17
CA ALA A 91 13.45 3.89 7.08
C ALA A 91 12.31 4.92 6.89
N PHE A 92 11.29 4.58 6.09
CA PHE A 92 10.12 5.43 5.89
C PHE A 92 9.28 5.53 7.17
N ALA A 93 9.04 4.41 7.83
CA ALA A 93 8.30 4.39 9.08
C ALA A 93 8.99 5.24 10.16
N GLU A 94 10.31 5.12 10.31
CA GLU A 94 11.12 5.84 11.29
C GLU A 94 11.23 7.34 10.98
N SER A 95 11.37 7.71 9.71
CA SER A 95 11.47 9.11 9.27
C SER A 95 10.13 9.84 9.21
N GLY A 96 9.01 9.15 9.44
CA GLY A 96 7.67 9.72 9.34
C GLY A 96 7.16 9.88 7.91
N LYS A 97 7.82 9.30 6.91
CA LYS A 97 7.29 9.19 5.55
C LYS A 97 6.14 8.16 5.52
N LEU A 98 5.28 8.28 4.52
CA LEU A 98 4.06 7.47 4.42
C LEU A 98 4.35 6.00 4.14
N VAL A 99 3.75 5.10 4.94
CA VAL A 99 3.78 3.65 4.73
C VAL A 99 2.35 3.12 4.72
N CYS A 100 1.97 2.48 3.61
CA CYS A 100 0.63 1.94 3.41
C CYS A 100 0.67 0.45 3.10
N ALA A 101 -0.27 -0.31 3.67
CA ALA A 101 -0.41 -1.74 3.39
C ALA A 101 -1.87 -2.17 3.46
N ILE A 102 -2.29 -3.12 2.61
CA ILE A 102 -3.68 -3.60 2.57
C ILE A 102 -3.74 -5.13 2.57
N CYS A 103 -4.85 -5.68 3.10
CA CYS A 103 -5.18 -7.10 3.06
C CYS A 103 -4.21 -7.94 3.90
N ALA A 104 -3.39 -8.79 3.29
CA ALA A 104 -2.34 -9.56 3.98
C ALA A 104 -1.11 -8.70 4.32
N ALA A 105 -0.81 -7.67 3.52
CA ALA A 105 0.43 -6.89 3.63
C ALA A 105 0.62 -6.13 4.95
N PRO A 106 -0.40 -5.72 5.73
CA PRO A 106 -0.19 -5.17 7.07
C PRO A 106 0.56 -6.11 8.02
N SER A 107 0.56 -7.43 7.77
CA SER A 107 1.37 -8.39 8.54
C SER A 107 2.88 -8.06 8.46
N ILE A 108 3.37 -7.60 7.30
CA ILE A 108 4.75 -7.14 7.13
C ILE A 108 5.07 -6.05 8.17
N LEU A 109 4.19 -5.05 8.28
CA LEU A 109 4.37 -3.95 9.22
C LEU A 109 4.32 -4.42 10.69
N GLY A 110 3.48 -5.43 10.97
CA GLY A 110 3.40 -6.09 12.28
C GLY A 110 4.69 -6.82 12.62
N HIS A 111 5.22 -7.63 11.72
CA HIS A 111 6.47 -8.38 11.91
C HIS A 111 7.66 -7.44 12.13
N ARG A 112 7.68 -6.29 11.49
CA ARG A 112 8.73 -5.27 11.64
C ARG A 112 8.53 -4.35 12.85
N GLY A 113 7.47 -4.55 13.63
CA GLY A 113 7.20 -3.76 14.85
C GLY A 113 6.69 -2.33 14.59
N ILE A 114 6.42 -1.97 13.33
CA ILE A 114 5.96 -0.64 12.91
C ILE A 114 4.58 -0.32 13.48
N LEU A 115 3.75 -1.35 13.69
CA LEU A 115 2.38 -1.21 14.19
C LEU A 115 2.27 -1.10 15.70
N LYS A 116 3.37 -1.18 16.45
CA LYS A 116 3.33 -1.14 17.92
C LYS A 116 2.67 0.14 18.44
N GLY A 117 1.56 -0.03 19.16
CA GLY A 117 0.77 1.06 19.73
C GLY A 117 -0.10 1.81 18.73
N LYS A 118 -0.13 1.41 17.46
CA LYS A 118 -0.94 2.02 16.41
C LYS A 118 -2.26 1.27 16.20
N ARG A 119 -3.28 2.00 15.77
CA ARG A 119 -4.51 1.42 15.23
C ARG A 119 -4.21 0.84 13.85
N ALA A 120 -4.64 -0.39 13.59
CA ALA A 120 -4.42 -1.05 12.30
C ALA A 120 -5.52 -2.06 11.97
N ILE A 121 -5.60 -2.42 10.70
CA ILE A 121 -6.48 -3.47 10.17
C ILE A 121 -5.75 -4.31 9.14
N SER A 122 -6.17 -5.55 8.97
CA SER A 122 -5.72 -6.46 7.93
C SER A 122 -6.90 -7.30 7.38
N TYR A 123 -6.60 -8.18 6.45
CA TYR A 123 -7.54 -9.20 6.02
C TYR A 123 -7.92 -10.12 7.19
N PRO A 124 -9.19 -10.57 7.29
CA PRO A 124 -9.62 -11.49 8.33
C PRO A 124 -8.73 -12.74 8.44
N GLY A 125 -8.26 -13.01 9.66
CA GLY A 125 -7.32 -14.10 9.94
C GLY A 125 -5.83 -13.70 9.97
N PHE A 126 -5.51 -12.43 9.66
CA PHE A 126 -4.15 -11.89 9.77
C PHE A 126 -3.97 -10.99 11.01
N GLU A 127 -5.01 -10.80 11.80
CA GLU A 127 -5.00 -9.87 12.92
C GLU A 127 -3.92 -10.20 13.97
N GLU A 128 -3.66 -11.49 14.21
CA GLU A 128 -2.62 -11.92 15.16
C GLU A 128 -1.19 -11.57 14.71
N GLN A 129 -1.02 -11.33 13.40
CA GLN A 129 0.26 -10.93 12.81
C GLN A 129 0.52 -9.42 12.90
N LEU A 130 -0.49 -8.62 13.30
CA LEU A 130 -0.34 -7.18 13.54
C LEU A 130 0.29 -6.91 14.91
N THR A 131 1.50 -7.40 15.13
CA THR A 131 2.15 -7.43 16.43
C THR A 131 2.18 -6.07 17.11
N GLY A 132 1.55 -5.98 18.27
CA GLY A 132 1.49 -4.77 19.09
C GLY A 132 0.51 -3.71 18.64
N ALA A 133 -0.27 -3.96 17.58
CA ALA A 133 -1.31 -3.05 17.11
C ALA A 133 -2.57 -3.12 17.97
N GLN A 134 -3.31 -2.01 18.00
CA GLN A 134 -4.72 -1.98 18.36
C GLN A 134 -5.56 -2.27 17.11
N VAL A 135 -6.00 -3.52 16.95
CA VAL A 135 -6.82 -3.92 15.82
C VAL A 135 -8.17 -3.23 15.85
N VAL A 136 -8.58 -2.62 14.75
CA VAL A 136 -9.88 -1.98 14.56
C VAL A 136 -10.54 -2.54 13.30
N TYR A 137 -11.88 -2.51 13.25
CA TYR A 137 -12.65 -3.13 12.16
C TYR A 137 -13.28 -2.06 11.25
N GLU A 138 -12.40 -1.30 10.58
CA GLU A 138 -12.77 -0.27 9.61
C GLU A 138 -12.30 -0.67 8.20
N PRO A 139 -12.90 -0.15 7.12
CA PRO A 139 -12.42 -0.43 5.75
C PRO A 139 -10.96 -0.04 5.51
N ALA A 140 -10.54 1.10 6.07
CA ALA A 140 -9.17 1.59 6.07
C ALA A 140 -8.94 2.48 7.30
N VAL A 141 -7.73 2.41 7.85
CA VAL A 141 -7.34 3.12 9.08
C VAL A 141 -6.05 3.88 8.84
N GLN A 142 -5.99 5.12 9.31
CA GLN A 142 -4.77 5.91 9.40
C GLN A 142 -4.40 6.10 10.87
N ASP A 143 -3.11 5.90 11.17
CA ASP A 143 -2.51 6.26 12.45
C ASP A 143 -1.12 6.86 12.22
N GLY A 144 -1.02 8.18 12.36
CA GLY A 144 0.18 8.93 11.99
C GLY A 144 0.49 8.79 10.50
N ASN A 145 1.70 8.33 10.21
CA ASN A 145 2.20 8.08 8.85
C ASN A 145 1.95 6.67 8.32
N VAL A 146 1.15 5.86 9.02
CA VAL A 146 0.80 4.50 8.61
C VAL A 146 -0.67 4.42 8.23
N ILE A 147 -0.97 3.83 7.06
CA ILE A 147 -2.33 3.58 6.60
C ILE A 147 -2.47 2.10 6.30
N THR A 148 -3.47 1.45 6.90
CA THR A 148 -3.77 0.04 6.64
C THR A 148 -5.18 -0.12 6.10
N GLY A 149 -5.37 -1.09 5.18
CA GLY A 149 -6.64 -1.42 4.57
C GLY A 149 -7.03 -2.87 4.80
N ARG A 150 -8.35 -3.15 4.86
CA ARG A 150 -8.85 -4.46 5.26
C ARG A 150 -8.71 -5.53 4.18
N GLY A 151 -8.94 -5.19 2.92
CA GLY A 151 -8.86 -6.15 1.83
C GLY A 151 -9.49 -5.62 0.53
N MET A 152 -9.58 -6.47 -0.47
CA MET A 152 -9.93 -6.12 -1.84
C MET A 152 -11.22 -5.29 -1.95
N GLY A 153 -12.27 -5.66 -1.25
CA GLY A 153 -13.53 -4.90 -1.24
C GLY A 153 -13.42 -3.51 -0.60
N CYS A 154 -12.32 -3.21 0.08
CA CYS A 154 -12.03 -1.92 0.72
C CYS A 154 -10.97 -1.09 -0.04
N SER A 155 -10.56 -1.53 -1.24
CA SER A 155 -9.47 -0.91 -2.01
C SER A 155 -9.73 0.57 -2.30
N ALA A 156 -10.97 0.94 -2.63
CA ALA A 156 -11.33 2.34 -2.86
C ALA A 156 -11.24 3.18 -1.57
N ALA A 157 -11.75 2.66 -0.44
CA ALA A 157 -11.63 3.33 0.86
C ALA A 157 -10.16 3.55 1.26
N PHE A 158 -9.31 2.53 1.04
CA PHE A 158 -7.89 2.60 1.31
C PHE A 158 -7.19 3.64 0.44
N ALA A 159 -7.42 3.63 -0.88
CA ALA A 159 -6.84 4.59 -1.81
C ALA A 159 -7.30 6.03 -1.53
N LEU A 160 -8.59 6.23 -1.17
CA LEU A 160 -9.12 7.53 -0.78
C LEU A 160 -8.50 8.04 0.53
N LYS A 161 -8.21 7.13 1.48
CA LYS A 161 -7.51 7.49 2.73
C LYS A 161 -6.07 7.92 2.46
N ILE A 162 -5.37 7.27 1.53
CA ILE A 162 -4.04 7.70 1.06
C ILE A 162 -4.13 9.07 0.40
N LEU A 163 -5.13 9.27 -0.47
CA LEU A 163 -5.32 10.56 -1.14
C LEU A 163 -5.60 11.68 -0.13
N GLU A 164 -6.45 11.44 0.89
CA GLU A 164 -6.73 12.39 1.96
C GLU A 164 -5.44 12.81 2.70
N TYR A 165 -4.59 11.84 3.03
CA TYR A 165 -3.30 12.08 3.69
C TYR A 165 -2.35 12.95 2.84
N LEU A 166 -2.29 12.67 1.54
CA LEU A 166 -1.39 13.36 0.60
C LEU A 166 -1.87 14.77 0.20
N THR A 167 -3.16 15.03 0.38
CA THR A 167 -3.81 16.27 -0.02
C THR A 167 -4.64 16.86 1.12
N ASP A 168 -5.93 16.63 1.09
CA ASP A 168 -6.89 17.01 2.12
C ASP A 168 -8.21 16.23 1.99
N LYS A 169 -9.03 16.32 3.03
CA LYS A 169 -10.33 15.64 3.10
C LYS A 169 -11.26 16.02 1.94
N ARG A 170 -11.30 17.29 1.58
CA ARG A 170 -12.17 17.79 0.49
C ARG A 170 -11.80 17.14 -0.84
N THR A 171 -10.53 17.10 -1.17
CA THR A 171 -10.00 16.46 -2.40
C THR A 171 -10.37 14.97 -2.46
N ALA A 172 -10.26 14.26 -1.33
CA ALA A 172 -10.65 12.86 -1.25
C ALA A 172 -12.17 12.66 -1.42
N GLU A 173 -13.00 13.52 -0.81
CA GLU A 173 -14.47 13.50 -0.97
C GLU A 173 -14.89 13.80 -2.42
N GLU A 174 -14.28 14.78 -3.06
CA GLU A 174 -14.52 15.09 -4.48
C GLU A 174 -14.12 13.91 -5.38
N MET A 175 -13.00 13.21 -5.08
CA MET A 175 -12.60 12.00 -5.80
C MET A 175 -13.60 10.88 -5.57
N ALA A 176 -14.06 10.63 -4.33
CA ALA A 176 -15.07 9.63 -4.02
C ALA A 176 -16.34 9.83 -4.85
N GLN A 177 -16.80 11.07 -5.00
CA GLN A 177 -17.95 11.39 -5.86
C GLN A 177 -17.67 11.09 -7.34
N LYS A 178 -16.48 11.46 -7.85
CA LYS A 178 -16.10 11.23 -9.25
C LYS A 178 -16.03 9.74 -9.62
N ILE A 179 -15.60 8.88 -8.70
CA ILE A 179 -15.54 7.44 -8.91
C ILE A 179 -16.83 6.71 -8.50
N VAL A 180 -17.87 7.47 -8.11
CA VAL A 180 -19.18 6.94 -7.65
C VAL A 180 -19.00 5.97 -6.46
N TYR A 181 -18.04 6.26 -5.59
CA TYR A 181 -17.81 5.47 -4.38
C TYR A 181 -18.94 5.68 -3.37
N GLN A 182 -19.50 4.59 -2.88
CA GLN A 182 -20.48 4.55 -1.78
C GLN A 182 -19.86 3.71 -0.65
N PRO A 183 -19.62 4.28 0.55
CA PRO A 183 -19.05 3.58 1.69
C PRO A 183 -19.96 2.51 2.25
#